data_f4e44979e23d5efbac201ae43d1feb9c
#
_entry.id   f4e44979e23d5efbac201ae43d1feb9c
#
_cell.length_a   1.000
_cell.length_b   1.000
_cell.length_c   1.000
_cell.angle_alpha   90.00
_cell.angle_beta   90.00
_cell.angle_gamma   90.00
#
_symmetry.space_group_name_H-M   'P 1'
#
loop_
_entity.id
_entity.type
_entity.pdbx_description
1 polymer ?
#
loop_
_entity_poly.entity_id
_entity_poly.type
_entity_poly.pdbx_seq_one_letter_code
_entity_poly.pdbx_strand_id
1 'polypeptide(L)'
;MDLSAVLFDADGTIAETEDFHRISFNESFKEFGLDWYWDEAIYKELINAGGGKERITHHINRAYPEMLEYKNLNKYITSILQTKNDIFSDYMKESKIKPRPGILRLLRELKEKKIRTGLVSSASKNNLNDLFINGLNVNPEDLFDIIAHGETTANKKPSPEIYEWTLENLKLPSSACMAIEDSPRGLESASKANIKVLITPSKLMVDENFDGALTVL
;
A
#
# COMPACT_ATOMS: atom_id res chain seq x y z
N MET A 1 1.54 16.19 24.51
CA MET A 1 2.52 15.13 24.23
C MET A 1 3.24 15.51 22.97
N ASP A 2 4.54 15.39 22.97
CA ASP A 2 5.34 15.72 21.80
C ASP A 2 5.28 14.56 20.80
N LEU A 3 5.20 14.89 19.51
CA LEU A 3 5.22 13.93 18.42
C LEU A 3 6.59 13.24 18.40
N SER A 4 6.59 11.91 18.49
CA SER A 4 7.82 11.10 18.54
C SER A 4 8.06 10.26 17.28
N ALA A 5 7.00 9.96 16.52
CA ALA A 5 7.11 9.27 15.25
C ALA A 5 6.01 9.66 14.26
N VAL A 6 6.35 9.60 12.95
CA VAL A 6 5.39 9.68 11.84
C VAL A 6 5.49 8.40 11.02
N LEU A 7 4.35 7.76 10.83
CA LEU A 7 4.21 6.48 10.15
C LEU A 7 3.56 6.73 8.78
N PHE A 8 4.27 6.36 7.72
CA PHE A 8 3.85 6.61 6.34
C PHE A 8 3.33 5.32 5.71
N ASP A 9 2.17 5.37 5.09
CA ASP A 9 1.83 4.40 4.06
C ASP A 9 2.70 4.60 2.82
N ALA A 10 2.71 3.63 1.89
CA ALA A 10 3.54 3.68 0.68
C ALA A 10 2.75 4.08 -0.57
N ASP A 11 1.86 3.19 -1.01
CA ASP A 11 1.15 3.30 -2.28
C ASP A 11 0.06 4.38 -2.20
N GLY A 12 0.15 5.42 -3.03
CA GLY A 12 -0.75 6.56 -2.94
C GLY A 12 -0.35 7.62 -1.90
N THR A 13 0.53 7.29 -0.95
CA THR A 13 1.05 8.20 0.07
C THR A 13 2.46 8.70 -0.25
N ILE A 14 3.43 7.81 -0.43
CA ILE A 14 4.79 8.19 -0.84
C ILE A 14 4.83 8.54 -2.32
N ALA A 15 4.20 7.71 -3.16
CA ALA A 15 4.12 7.89 -4.61
C ALA A 15 2.80 7.34 -5.14
N GLU A 16 2.36 7.87 -6.30
CA GLU A 16 1.16 7.38 -7.00
C GLU A 16 1.51 6.12 -7.79
N THR A 17 1.27 4.95 -7.20
CA THR A 17 1.65 3.63 -7.76
C THR A 17 0.46 2.81 -8.25
N GLU A 18 -0.77 3.16 -7.88
CA GLU A 18 -1.95 2.31 -8.13
C GLU A 18 -2.24 2.12 -9.62
N ASP A 19 -1.96 3.10 -10.48
CA ASP A 19 -2.09 2.92 -11.94
C ASP A 19 -1.08 1.90 -12.48
N PHE A 20 0.16 1.89 -11.99
CA PHE A 20 1.15 0.88 -12.37
C PHE A 20 0.71 -0.51 -11.92
N HIS A 21 0.15 -0.63 -10.73
CA HIS A 21 -0.42 -1.89 -10.25
C HIS A 21 -1.57 -2.36 -11.14
N ARG A 22 -2.51 -1.47 -11.50
CA ARG A 22 -3.65 -1.78 -12.37
C ARG A 22 -3.21 -2.25 -13.76
N ILE A 23 -2.29 -1.52 -14.38
CA ILE A 23 -1.75 -1.86 -15.70
C ILE A 23 -1.04 -3.21 -15.64
N SER A 24 -0.22 -3.46 -14.62
CA SER A 24 0.47 -4.74 -14.44
C SER A 24 -0.48 -5.92 -14.27
N PHE A 25 -1.63 -5.73 -13.60
CA PHE A 25 -2.69 -6.75 -13.55
C PHE A 25 -3.25 -7.03 -14.94
N ASN A 26 -3.62 -5.99 -15.70
CA ASN A 26 -4.20 -6.16 -17.02
C ASN A 26 -3.24 -6.84 -18.00
N GLU A 27 -1.95 -6.54 -17.92
CA GLU A 27 -0.94 -7.21 -18.74
C GLU A 27 -0.75 -8.66 -18.32
N SER A 28 -0.69 -8.94 -17.01
CA SER A 28 -0.61 -10.32 -16.53
C SER A 28 -1.81 -11.16 -16.97
N PHE A 29 -3.02 -10.60 -16.98
CA PHE A 29 -4.21 -11.31 -17.47
C PHE A 29 -4.07 -11.69 -18.95
N LYS A 30 -3.54 -10.78 -19.78
CA LYS A 30 -3.28 -11.08 -21.21
C LYS A 30 -2.27 -12.21 -21.38
N GLU A 31 -1.19 -12.24 -20.58
CA GLU A 31 -0.21 -13.31 -20.63
C GLU A 31 -0.79 -14.69 -20.27
N PHE A 32 -1.80 -14.70 -19.39
CA PHE A 32 -2.54 -15.91 -19.03
C PHE A 32 -3.71 -16.24 -19.98
N GLY A 33 -3.90 -15.45 -21.06
CA GLY A 33 -4.99 -15.65 -22.02
C GLY A 33 -6.38 -15.37 -21.43
N LEU A 34 -6.44 -14.57 -20.38
CA LEU A 34 -7.70 -14.15 -19.77
C LEU A 34 -8.23 -12.90 -20.47
N ASP A 35 -9.55 -12.84 -20.68
CA ASP A 35 -10.24 -11.67 -21.23
C ASP A 35 -10.58 -10.61 -20.18
N TRP A 36 -10.00 -10.72 -19.00
CA TRP A 36 -10.19 -9.80 -17.90
C TRP A 36 -9.53 -8.44 -18.18
N TYR A 37 -10.26 -7.41 -17.87
CA TYR A 37 -9.74 -6.06 -17.95
C TYR A 37 -10.28 -5.21 -16.80
N TRP A 38 -9.39 -4.69 -15.98
CA TRP A 38 -9.72 -3.79 -14.89
C TRP A 38 -9.48 -2.35 -15.35
N ASP A 39 -10.57 -1.64 -15.67
CA ASP A 39 -10.54 -0.19 -15.81
C ASP A 39 -10.40 0.49 -14.43
N GLU A 40 -10.35 1.81 -14.39
CA GLU A 40 -10.22 2.55 -13.14
C GLU A 40 -11.39 2.32 -12.18
N ALA A 41 -12.62 2.21 -12.71
CA ALA A 41 -13.82 2.02 -11.90
C ALA A 41 -13.83 0.63 -11.22
N ILE A 42 -13.57 -0.43 -11.98
CA ILE A 42 -13.43 -1.79 -11.45
C ILE A 42 -12.27 -1.85 -10.46
N TYR A 43 -11.14 -1.24 -10.80
CA TYR A 43 -9.95 -1.30 -9.95
C TYR A 43 -10.15 -0.56 -8.62
N LYS A 44 -10.86 0.57 -8.62
CA LYS A 44 -11.24 1.32 -7.41
C LYS A 44 -12.08 0.46 -6.46
N GLU A 45 -13.03 -0.34 -6.98
CA GLU A 45 -13.77 -1.30 -6.15
C GLU A 45 -12.84 -2.37 -5.56
N LEU A 46 -11.92 -2.91 -6.38
CA LEU A 46 -11.02 -4.00 -6.02
C LEU A 46 -9.94 -3.61 -5.00
N ILE A 47 -9.52 -2.35 -4.96
CA ILE A 47 -8.59 -1.84 -3.94
C ILE A 47 -9.14 -2.13 -2.53
N ASN A 48 -10.45 -2.04 -2.35
CA ASN A 48 -11.10 -2.31 -1.08
C ASN A 48 -11.07 -3.80 -0.66
N ALA A 49 -10.83 -4.73 -1.58
CA ALA A 49 -10.71 -6.15 -1.27
C ALA A 49 -9.38 -6.53 -0.58
N GLY A 50 -8.37 -5.68 -0.65
CA GLY A 50 -7.07 -5.93 0.02
C GLY A 50 -5.88 -6.01 -0.92
N GLY A 51 -5.00 -6.98 -0.66
CA GLY A 51 -3.81 -7.22 -1.47
C GLY A 51 -4.12 -7.85 -2.82
N GLY A 52 -3.07 -8.07 -3.63
CA GLY A 52 -3.25 -8.55 -5.00
C GLY A 52 -3.96 -9.89 -5.11
N LYS A 53 -3.69 -10.83 -4.20
CA LYS A 53 -4.38 -12.12 -4.17
C LYS A 53 -5.86 -11.96 -3.85
N GLU A 54 -6.17 -11.13 -2.88
CA GLU A 54 -7.52 -10.84 -2.43
C GLU A 54 -8.32 -10.16 -3.56
N ARG A 55 -7.70 -9.22 -4.30
CA ARG A 55 -8.32 -8.56 -5.48
C ARG A 55 -8.69 -9.56 -6.57
N ILE A 56 -7.77 -10.46 -6.96
CA ILE A 56 -8.03 -11.51 -7.96
C ILE A 56 -9.14 -12.45 -7.47
N THR A 57 -9.07 -12.89 -6.22
CA THR A 57 -10.08 -13.79 -5.63
C THR A 57 -11.46 -13.13 -5.60
N HIS A 58 -11.53 -11.85 -5.23
CA HIS A 58 -12.77 -11.09 -5.24
C HIS A 58 -13.36 -10.98 -6.65
N HIS A 59 -12.52 -10.69 -7.65
CA HIS A 59 -12.93 -10.62 -9.05
C HIS A 59 -13.48 -11.96 -9.55
N ILE A 60 -12.82 -13.07 -9.25
CA ILE A 60 -13.28 -14.43 -9.59
C ILE A 60 -14.63 -14.71 -8.94
N ASN A 61 -14.76 -14.47 -7.63
CA ASN A 61 -16.02 -14.71 -6.92
C ASN A 61 -17.21 -13.96 -7.53
N ARG A 62 -16.97 -12.75 -8.05
CA ARG A 62 -18.02 -11.89 -8.59
C ARG A 62 -18.35 -12.17 -10.05
N ALA A 63 -17.34 -12.37 -10.88
CA ALA A 63 -17.48 -12.38 -12.33
C ALA A 63 -17.31 -13.78 -12.96
N TYR A 64 -16.58 -14.69 -12.29
CA TYR A 64 -16.21 -16.01 -12.82
C TYR A 64 -16.34 -17.10 -11.75
N PRO A 65 -17.51 -17.24 -11.08
CA PRO A 65 -17.69 -18.17 -9.94
C PRO A 65 -17.42 -19.63 -10.30
N GLU A 66 -17.56 -20.02 -11.57
CA GLU A 66 -17.23 -21.35 -12.06
C GLU A 66 -15.75 -21.72 -11.89
N MET A 67 -14.87 -20.73 -11.83
CA MET A 67 -13.45 -20.96 -11.58
C MET A 67 -13.15 -21.42 -10.14
N LEU A 68 -14.08 -21.21 -9.20
CA LEU A 68 -13.90 -21.66 -7.81
C LEU A 68 -13.81 -23.17 -7.69
N GLU A 69 -14.31 -23.92 -8.67
CA GLU A 69 -14.23 -25.38 -8.74
C GLU A 69 -12.88 -25.89 -9.25
N TYR A 70 -11.98 -25.02 -9.69
CA TYR A 70 -10.68 -25.42 -10.22
C TYR A 70 -9.79 -25.98 -9.11
N LYS A 71 -9.37 -27.23 -9.24
CA LYS A 71 -8.55 -27.95 -8.23
C LYS A 71 -7.27 -27.22 -7.81
N ASN A 72 -6.73 -26.37 -8.66
CA ASN A 72 -5.46 -25.66 -8.45
C ASN A 72 -5.63 -24.12 -8.47
N LEU A 73 -6.83 -23.61 -8.18
CA LEU A 73 -7.11 -22.18 -8.29
C LEU A 73 -6.11 -21.30 -7.52
N ASN A 74 -5.78 -21.68 -6.28
CA ASN A 74 -4.81 -20.92 -5.49
C ASN A 74 -3.42 -20.84 -6.15
N LYS A 75 -2.96 -21.93 -6.76
CA LYS A 75 -1.70 -21.96 -7.50
C LYS A 75 -1.78 -21.07 -8.75
N TYR A 76 -2.91 -21.13 -9.46
CA TYR A 76 -3.16 -20.32 -10.64
C TYR A 76 -3.15 -18.82 -10.32
N ILE A 77 -3.89 -18.40 -9.27
CA ILE A 77 -3.88 -17.02 -8.78
C ILE A 77 -2.47 -16.57 -8.39
N THR A 78 -1.71 -17.45 -7.71
CA THR A 78 -0.32 -17.15 -7.33
C THR A 78 0.56 -16.93 -8.55
N SER A 79 0.40 -17.72 -9.62
CA SER A 79 1.15 -17.53 -10.86
C SER A 79 0.82 -16.22 -11.55
N ILE A 80 -0.47 -15.86 -11.66
CA ILE A 80 -0.90 -14.56 -12.18
C ILE A 80 -0.28 -13.41 -11.38
N LEU A 81 -0.32 -13.52 -10.05
CA LEU A 81 0.22 -12.49 -9.16
C LEU A 81 1.74 -12.36 -9.28
N GLN A 82 2.46 -13.49 -9.49
CA GLN A 82 3.90 -13.45 -9.72
C GLN A 82 4.21 -12.69 -11.01
N THR A 83 3.58 -13.08 -12.12
CA THR A 83 3.74 -12.37 -13.42
C THR A 83 3.41 -10.89 -13.29
N LYS A 84 2.29 -10.55 -12.61
CA LYS A 84 1.94 -9.15 -12.31
C LYS A 84 3.05 -8.41 -11.56
N ASN A 85 3.68 -9.06 -10.58
CA ASN A 85 4.75 -8.43 -9.80
C ASN A 85 6.02 -8.25 -10.63
N ASP A 86 6.35 -9.19 -11.50
CA ASP A 86 7.49 -9.06 -12.41
C ASP A 86 7.28 -7.89 -13.39
N ILE A 87 6.09 -7.76 -13.96
CA ILE A 87 5.70 -6.62 -14.81
C ILE A 87 5.77 -5.30 -14.03
N PHE A 88 5.26 -5.28 -12.80
CA PHE A 88 5.34 -4.09 -11.94
C PHE A 88 6.79 -3.68 -11.66
N SER A 89 7.66 -4.66 -11.39
CA SER A 89 9.10 -4.41 -11.19
C SER A 89 9.73 -3.77 -12.42
N ASP A 90 9.38 -4.23 -13.62
CA ASP A 90 9.90 -3.65 -14.86
C ASP A 90 9.38 -2.23 -15.09
N TYR A 91 8.10 -1.95 -14.81
CA TYR A 91 7.59 -0.58 -14.81
C TYR A 91 8.33 0.32 -13.82
N MET A 92 8.68 -0.17 -12.63
CA MET A 92 9.42 0.64 -11.65
C MET A 92 10.84 0.96 -12.14
N LYS A 93 11.52 0.04 -12.83
CA LYS A 93 12.85 0.28 -13.43
C LYS A 93 12.81 1.29 -14.57
N GLU A 94 11.76 1.26 -15.39
CA GLU A 94 11.63 2.09 -16.58
C GLU A 94 10.96 3.44 -16.31
N SER A 95 10.09 3.49 -15.31
CA SER A 95 9.34 4.69 -14.97
C SER A 95 10.21 5.69 -14.23
N LYS A 96 9.97 6.97 -14.50
CA LYS A 96 10.50 8.08 -13.70
C LYS A 96 9.49 8.46 -12.62
N ILE A 97 9.06 7.47 -11.82
CA ILE A 97 8.14 7.75 -10.72
C ILE A 97 8.77 8.76 -9.75
N LYS A 98 7.95 9.63 -9.21
CA LYS A 98 8.41 10.66 -8.27
C LYS A 98 7.65 10.53 -6.97
N PRO A 99 8.29 10.85 -5.84
CA PRO A 99 7.57 11.00 -4.60
C PRO A 99 6.50 12.09 -4.74
N ARG A 100 5.40 11.93 -4.04
CA ARG A 100 4.37 12.97 -3.99
C ARG A 100 4.94 14.29 -3.43
N PRO A 101 4.39 15.44 -3.86
CA PRO A 101 4.90 16.74 -3.43
C PRO A 101 4.99 16.87 -1.92
N GLY A 102 6.12 17.31 -1.43
CA GLY A 102 6.36 17.55 0.01
C GLY A 102 6.90 16.34 0.79
N ILE A 103 6.76 15.10 0.33
CA ILE A 103 7.18 13.90 1.07
C ILE A 103 8.67 13.94 1.43
N LEU A 104 9.56 14.13 0.46
CA LEU A 104 11.00 14.17 0.75
C LEU A 104 11.40 15.34 1.66
N ARG A 105 10.71 16.48 1.54
CA ARG A 105 10.91 17.61 2.44
C ARG A 105 10.50 17.24 3.86
N LEU A 106 9.32 16.66 4.03
CA LEU A 106 8.80 16.25 5.33
C LEU A 106 9.73 15.24 6.01
N LEU A 107 10.15 14.19 5.29
CA LEU A 107 11.07 13.18 5.82
C LEU A 107 12.38 13.81 6.31
N ARG A 108 12.93 14.79 5.57
CA ARG A 108 14.14 15.54 5.98
C ARG A 108 13.89 16.35 7.24
N GLU A 109 12.80 17.10 7.30
CA GLU A 109 12.44 17.91 8.47
C GLU A 109 12.22 17.06 9.73
N LEU A 110 11.59 15.88 9.59
CA LEU A 110 11.41 14.93 10.69
C LEU A 110 12.76 14.42 11.22
N LYS A 111 13.66 14.06 10.30
CA LYS A 111 15.02 13.63 10.66
C LYS A 111 15.81 14.72 11.41
N GLU A 112 15.75 15.96 10.93
CA GLU A 112 16.39 17.12 11.59
C GLU A 112 15.83 17.36 13.00
N LYS A 113 14.53 17.12 13.18
CA LYS A 113 13.84 17.23 14.48
C LYS A 113 13.97 15.99 15.36
N LYS A 114 14.70 14.96 14.89
CA LYS A 114 14.84 13.65 15.58
C LYS A 114 13.49 12.97 15.87
N ILE A 115 12.51 13.19 15.02
CA ILE A 115 11.24 12.47 15.03
C ILE A 115 11.42 11.22 14.17
N ARG A 116 11.14 10.06 14.74
CA ARG A 116 11.31 8.79 14.04
C ARG A 116 10.31 8.65 12.89
N THR A 117 10.70 7.88 11.88
CA THR A 117 9.88 7.62 10.72
C THR A 117 9.67 6.13 10.53
N GLY A 118 8.44 5.73 10.17
CA GLY A 118 8.10 4.35 9.84
C GLY A 118 7.42 4.25 8.48
N LEU A 119 7.76 3.22 7.72
CA LEU A 119 7.01 2.81 6.53
C LEU A 119 6.07 1.68 6.92
N VAL A 120 4.77 1.82 6.68
CA VAL A 120 3.73 0.88 7.11
C VAL A 120 2.80 0.59 5.93
N SER A 121 3.04 -0.49 5.20
CA SER A 121 2.33 -0.78 3.96
C SER A 121 1.77 -2.20 3.91
N SER A 122 0.66 -2.38 3.18
CA SER A 122 0.11 -3.70 2.82
C SER A 122 0.80 -4.33 1.60
N ALA A 123 1.67 -3.60 0.91
CA ALA A 123 2.46 -4.11 -0.20
C ALA A 123 3.47 -5.16 0.26
N SER A 124 3.82 -6.07 -0.63
CA SER A 124 4.90 -7.04 -0.37
C SER A 124 6.25 -6.35 -0.22
N LYS A 125 7.17 -7.00 0.49
CA LYS A 125 8.55 -6.51 0.62
C LYS A 125 9.18 -6.25 -0.75
N ASN A 126 8.93 -7.14 -1.72
CA ASN A 126 9.47 -6.99 -3.06
C ASN A 126 8.91 -5.75 -3.77
N ASN A 127 7.60 -5.52 -3.72
CA ASN A 127 6.99 -4.33 -4.33
C ASN A 127 7.50 -3.04 -3.69
N LEU A 128 7.71 -3.01 -2.37
CA LEU A 128 8.33 -1.86 -1.71
C LEU A 128 9.77 -1.64 -2.18
N ASN A 129 10.56 -2.71 -2.29
CA ASN A 129 11.91 -2.60 -2.83
C ASN A 129 11.89 -2.09 -4.28
N ASP A 130 10.98 -2.57 -5.11
CA ASP A 130 10.83 -2.08 -6.48
C ASP A 130 10.46 -0.60 -6.52
N LEU A 131 9.50 -0.17 -5.70
CA LEU A 131 9.14 1.24 -5.60
C LEU A 131 10.33 2.10 -5.16
N PHE A 132 10.99 1.74 -4.08
CA PHE A 132 12.02 2.61 -3.49
C PHE A 132 13.35 2.52 -4.24
N ILE A 133 13.84 1.31 -4.53
CA ILE A 133 15.18 1.13 -5.13
C ILE A 133 15.12 1.38 -6.64
N ASN A 134 14.18 0.75 -7.33
CA ASN A 134 14.08 0.86 -8.79
C ASN A 134 13.36 2.14 -9.23
N GLY A 135 12.21 2.46 -8.60
CA GLY A 135 11.38 3.58 -8.98
C GLY A 135 11.90 4.93 -8.50
N LEU A 136 12.16 5.06 -7.21
CA LEU A 136 12.59 6.31 -6.57
C LEU A 136 14.11 6.47 -6.49
N ASN A 137 14.88 5.43 -6.78
CA ASN A 137 16.34 5.37 -6.68
C ASN A 137 16.86 5.78 -5.29
N VAL A 138 16.22 5.25 -4.24
CA VAL A 138 16.57 5.51 -2.84
C VAL A 138 16.41 4.23 -2.02
N ASN A 139 17.32 4.00 -1.06
CA ASN A 139 17.16 2.90 -0.11
C ASN A 139 16.13 3.29 0.96
N PRO A 140 15.03 2.54 1.14
CA PRO A 140 14.04 2.86 2.17
C PRO A 140 14.62 2.87 3.59
N GLU A 141 15.66 2.08 3.87
CA GLU A 141 16.35 2.07 5.16
C GLU A 141 17.09 3.38 5.48
N ASP A 142 17.38 4.21 4.46
CA ASP A 142 17.95 5.54 4.65
C ASP A 142 16.91 6.59 5.07
N LEU A 143 15.63 6.28 4.80
CA LEU A 143 14.49 7.17 5.05
C LEU A 143 13.68 6.80 6.28
N PHE A 144 13.61 5.51 6.63
CA PHE A 144 12.73 5.00 7.67
C PHE A 144 13.49 4.21 8.74
N ASP A 145 13.19 4.49 10.00
CA ASP A 145 13.76 3.79 11.16
C ASP A 145 13.14 2.39 11.33
N ILE A 146 11.95 2.17 10.78
CA ILE A 146 11.25 0.89 10.78
C ILE A 146 10.45 0.72 9.49
N ILE A 147 10.42 -0.52 8.98
CA ILE A 147 9.67 -0.89 7.77
C ILE A 147 8.79 -2.09 8.10
N ALA A 148 7.47 -1.89 7.99
CA ALA A 148 6.47 -2.94 8.08
C ALA A 148 5.79 -3.11 6.70
N HIS A 149 5.75 -4.33 6.20
CA HIS A 149 5.25 -4.69 4.88
C HIS A 149 4.16 -5.78 4.96
N GLY A 150 3.55 -6.13 3.87
CA GLY A 150 2.39 -7.03 3.81
C GLY A 150 2.61 -8.45 4.33
N GLU A 151 3.86 -8.86 4.58
CA GLU A 151 4.21 -10.14 5.21
C GLU A 151 4.61 -9.97 6.69
N THR A 152 4.58 -8.74 7.24
CA THR A 152 4.98 -8.48 8.64
C THR A 152 3.95 -9.03 9.63
N THR A 153 2.66 -8.98 9.28
CA THR A 153 1.54 -9.43 10.11
C THR A 153 0.62 -10.36 9.35
N ALA A 154 -0.18 -11.14 10.06
CA ALA A 154 -1.11 -12.09 9.47
C ALA A 154 -2.25 -11.39 8.71
N ASN A 155 -2.79 -10.32 9.30
CA ASN A 155 -3.90 -9.57 8.72
C ASN A 155 -3.42 -8.20 8.22
N LYS A 156 -3.73 -7.92 6.95
CA LYS A 156 -3.42 -6.64 6.30
C LYS A 156 -4.43 -5.56 6.68
N LYS A 157 -4.12 -4.29 6.41
CA LYS A 157 -5.10 -3.20 6.50
C LYS A 157 -6.44 -3.63 5.85
N PRO A 158 -7.59 -3.39 6.47
CA PRO A 158 -7.85 -2.44 7.58
C PRO A 158 -7.67 -3.04 8.99
N SER A 159 -7.02 -4.22 9.16
CA SER A 159 -6.61 -4.69 10.48
C SER A 159 -5.59 -3.71 11.08
N PRO A 160 -5.67 -3.43 12.41
CA PRO A 160 -4.68 -2.57 13.08
C PRO A 160 -3.31 -3.25 13.27
N GLU A 161 -3.21 -4.55 13.09
CA GLU A 161 -2.04 -5.36 13.46
C GLU A 161 -0.70 -4.77 12.97
N ILE A 162 -0.64 -4.28 11.73
CA ILE A 162 0.60 -3.74 11.18
C ILE A 162 1.03 -2.45 11.89
N TYR A 163 0.08 -1.61 12.30
CA TYR A 163 0.37 -0.41 13.08
C TYR A 163 0.71 -0.76 14.53
N GLU A 164 -0.01 -1.69 15.15
CA GLU A 164 0.27 -2.19 16.51
C GLU A 164 1.67 -2.79 16.57
N TRP A 165 2.03 -3.66 15.61
CA TRP A 165 3.38 -4.20 15.47
C TRP A 165 4.43 -3.10 15.35
N THR A 166 4.16 -2.07 14.56
CA THR A 166 5.07 -0.94 14.37
C THR A 166 5.27 -0.15 15.67
N LEU A 167 4.19 0.13 16.41
CA LEU A 167 4.25 0.81 17.71
C LEU A 167 5.06 0.00 18.74
N GLU A 168 4.83 -1.32 18.81
CA GLU A 168 5.54 -2.22 19.70
C GLU A 168 7.05 -2.21 19.42
N ASN A 169 7.44 -2.33 18.15
CA ASN A 169 8.86 -2.34 17.76
C ASN A 169 9.53 -0.97 17.90
N LEU A 170 8.79 0.11 17.72
CA LEU A 170 9.26 1.47 18.05
C LEU A 170 9.28 1.72 19.57
N LYS A 171 8.60 0.92 20.36
CA LYS A 171 8.40 1.14 21.81
C LYS A 171 7.80 2.51 22.11
N LEU A 172 6.79 2.89 21.34
CA LEU A 172 6.09 4.17 21.46
C LEU A 172 4.59 3.95 21.70
N PRO A 173 3.96 4.78 22.54
CA PRO A 173 2.51 4.79 22.63
C PRO A 173 1.90 5.42 21.36
N SER A 174 0.71 4.97 20.96
CA SER A 174 -0.01 5.50 19.80
C SER A 174 -0.22 7.02 19.88
N SER A 175 -0.43 7.54 21.10
CA SER A 175 -0.63 8.98 21.35
C SER A 175 0.59 9.88 21.04
N ALA A 176 1.78 9.28 20.91
CA ALA A 176 3.00 9.97 20.51
C ALA A 176 3.31 9.80 19.00
N CYS A 177 2.43 9.15 18.26
CA CYS A 177 2.59 8.86 16.84
C CYS A 177 1.48 9.52 15.99
N MET A 178 1.78 9.73 14.71
CA MET A 178 0.84 10.16 13.69
C MET A 178 1.03 9.26 12.46
N ALA A 179 -0.06 8.86 11.81
CA ALA A 179 -0.01 8.19 10.52
C ALA A 179 -0.33 9.18 9.39
N ILE A 180 0.30 8.97 8.24
CA ILE A 180 -0.05 9.62 6.97
C ILE A 180 -0.50 8.52 6.02
N GLU A 181 -1.72 8.67 5.51
CA GLU A 181 -2.43 7.68 4.71
C GLU A 181 -3.14 8.35 3.53
N ASP A 182 -3.53 7.56 2.55
CA ASP A 182 -4.22 8.05 1.35
C ASP A 182 -5.65 7.52 1.20
N SER A 183 -6.00 6.48 1.95
CA SER A 183 -7.19 5.65 1.71
C SER A 183 -8.03 5.43 2.97
N PRO A 184 -9.35 5.14 2.81
CA PRO A 184 -10.22 4.78 3.94
C PRO A 184 -9.75 3.54 4.70
N ARG A 185 -9.17 2.56 4.00
CA ARG A 185 -8.62 1.35 4.62
C ARG A 185 -7.42 1.64 5.53
N GLY A 186 -6.55 2.53 5.07
CA GLY A 186 -5.40 2.97 5.85
C GLY A 186 -5.85 3.79 7.06
N LEU A 187 -6.80 4.71 6.88
CA LEU A 187 -7.43 5.47 7.96
C LEU A 187 -8.01 4.53 9.03
N GLU A 188 -8.81 3.55 8.61
CA GLU A 188 -9.43 2.58 9.52
C GLU A 188 -8.39 1.77 10.30
N SER A 189 -7.34 1.29 9.62
CA SER A 189 -6.27 0.51 10.22
C SER A 189 -5.51 1.28 11.31
N ALA A 190 -5.06 2.50 11.00
CA ALA A 190 -4.33 3.34 11.93
C ALA A 190 -5.23 3.84 13.09
N SER A 191 -6.48 4.18 12.80
CA SER A 191 -7.45 4.61 13.81
C SER A 191 -7.79 3.51 14.81
N LYS A 192 -7.93 2.25 14.35
CA LYS A 192 -8.12 1.09 15.25
C LYS A 192 -6.91 0.85 16.15
N ALA A 193 -5.70 1.21 15.71
CA ALA A 193 -4.50 1.22 16.54
C ALA A 193 -4.40 2.48 17.44
N ASN A 194 -5.46 3.30 17.51
CA ASN A 194 -5.53 4.56 18.26
C ASN A 194 -4.47 5.59 17.83
N ILE A 195 -4.04 5.58 16.58
CA ILE A 195 -3.12 6.57 16.02
C ILE A 195 -3.95 7.67 15.33
N LYS A 196 -3.58 8.94 15.51
CA LYS A 196 -4.15 10.05 14.75
C LYS A 196 -3.67 10.00 13.31
N VAL A 197 -4.59 10.18 12.36
CA VAL A 197 -4.32 10.03 10.94
C VAL A 197 -4.50 11.35 10.20
N LEU A 198 -3.48 11.73 9.46
CA LEU A 198 -3.54 12.76 8.43
C LEU A 198 -3.73 12.09 7.09
N ILE A 199 -4.71 12.52 6.32
CA ILE A 199 -5.02 11.96 5.02
C ILE A 199 -4.53 12.89 3.91
N THR A 200 -3.83 12.28 2.93
CA THR A 200 -3.50 12.90 1.64
C THR A 200 -4.05 12.00 0.56
N PRO A 201 -5.30 12.15 0.13
CA PRO A 201 -5.95 11.21 -0.79
C PRO A 201 -5.11 10.98 -2.05
N SER A 202 -4.95 9.72 -2.46
CA SER A 202 -4.40 9.40 -3.77
C SER A 202 -5.43 9.72 -4.87
N LYS A 203 -4.99 9.74 -6.14
CA LYS A 203 -5.86 10.08 -7.26
C LYS A 203 -7.15 9.26 -7.32
N LEU A 204 -7.08 7.98 -6.96
CA LEU A 204 -8.23 7.11 -6.95
C LEU A 204 -9.13 7.29 -5.73
N MET A 205 -8.65 7.97 -4.69
CA MET A 205 -9.32 8.09 -3.39
C MET A 205 -9.88 9.50 -3.12
N VAL A 206 -9.77 10.45 -4.06
CA VAL A 206 -10.17 11.87 -3.84
C VAL A 206 -11.65 12.04 -3.48
N ASP A 207 -12.53 11.13 -3.93
CA ASP A 207 -13.96 11.20 -3.68
C ASP A 207 -14.42 10.32 -2.50
N GLU A 208 -13.48 9.71 -1.78
CA GLU A 208 -13.80 8.83 -0.66
C GLU A 208 -14.10 9.61 0.63
N ASN A 209 -14.83 8.96 1.54
CA ASN A 209 -15.09 9.51 2.86
C ASN A 209 -13.92 9.21 3.83
N PHE A 210 -13.48 10.24 4.53
CA PHE A 210 -12.41 10.16 5.52
C PHE A 210 -12.87 10.61 6.92
N ASP A 211 -14.10 10.28 7.28
CA ASP A 211 -14.61 10.56 8.62
C ASP A 211 -13.73 9.95 9.70
N GLY A 212 -13.39 10.74 10.70
CA GLY A 212 -12.47 10.34 11.77
C GLY A 212 -11.00 10.69 11.52
N ALA A 213 -10.63 11.16 10.33
CA ALA A 213 -9.29 11.69 10.10
C ALA A 213 -9.04 12.98 10.93
N LEU A 214 -7.79 13.17 11.36
CA LEU A 214 -7.38 14.40 12.01
C LEU A 214 -7.53 15.60 11.06
N THR A 215 -7.13 15.39 9.81
CA THR A 215 -7.28 16.36 8.70
C THR A 215 -7.10 15.66 7.36
N VAL A 216 -7.68 16.25 6.31
CA VAL A 216 -7.52 15.83 4.90
C VAL A 216 -6.88 17.01 4.16
N LEU A 217 -5.79 16.75 3.41
CA LEU A 217 -5.00 17.76 2.69
C LEU A 217 -5.08 17.58 1.17
#